data_7c6ac85cd1244ce81a0514385e6576f2
#
_entry.id   7c6ac85cd1244ce81a0514385e6576f2
#
_cell.length_a   1.000
_cell.length_b   1.000
_cell.length_c   1.000
_cell.angle_alpha   90.00
_cell.angle_beta   90.00
_cell.angle_gamma   90.00
#
_symmetry.space_group_name_H-M   'P 1'
#
loop_
_entity.id
_entity.type
_entity.pdbx_description
1 polymer ?
#
loop_
_entity_poly.entity_id
_entity_poly.type
_entity_poly.pdbx_seq_one_letter_code
_entity_poly.pdbx_strand_id
1 'polypeptide(L)'
;HFICKDIINYLTLSIDPFNKVAFNSIINKPFRYISKSNLSYVSKYEEHKNVFDILIDKNDTAPFQAKKLNELKSDISYLNKISLGSAIQYIISSLGYIDYLREYANKFNQNFSDLEEVLEELKGAAEGFKTIIEFLTHVENVKEEIEKNKIIKDGVILSTIHGVKGMEFKNV
;
A
#
# COMPACT_ATOMS: atom_id res chain seq x y z
N HIS A 1 -4.84 -8.77 -0.61
CA HIS A 1 -3.48 -9.19 -0.27
C HIS A 1 -2.69 -7.99 0.28
N PHE A 2 -1.68 -8.20 1.14
CA PHE A 2 -0.89 -7.10 1.73
C PHE A 2 -0.11 -6.32 0.67
N ILE A 3 0.40 -6.97 -0.36
CA ILE A 3 1.11 -6.36 -1.49
C ILE A 3 0.24 -5.31 -2.17
N CYS A 4 -1.02 -5.65 -2.49
CA CYS A 4 -1.95 -4.70 -3.11
C CYS A 4 -2.19 -3.49 -2.20
N LYS A 5 -2.34 -3.72 -0.88
CA LYS A 5 -2.50 -2.63 0.10
C LYS A 5 -1.29 -1.71 0.13
N ASP A 6 -0.08 -2.26 0.07
CA ASP A 6 1.15 -1.48 0.09
C ASP A 6 1.28 -0.62 -1.17
N ILE A 7 1.08 -1.19 -2.37
CA ILE A 7 1.10 -0.43 -3.63
C ILE A 7 0.02 0.66 -3.64
N ILE A 8 -1.21 0.35 -3.21
CA ILE A 8 -2.29 1.32 -3.08
C ILE A 8 -1.87 2.46 -2.12
N ASN A 9 -1.24 2.17 -0.99
CA ASN A 9 -0.78 3.19 -0.05
C ASN A 9 0.34 4.07 -0.64
N TYR A 10 1.25 3.52 -1.44
CA TYR A 10 2.23 4.30 -2.20
C TYR A 10 1.55 5.27 -3.17
N LEU A 11 0.59 4.77 -3.95
CA LEU A 11 -0.19 5.57 -4.90
C LEU A 11 -1.06 6.62 -4.17
N THR A 12 -1.69 6.25 -3.06
CA THR A 12 -2.46 7.18 -2.22
C THR A 12 -1.59 8.33 -1.73
N LEU A 13 -0.38 8.03 -1.25
CA LEU A 13 0.53 9.05 -0.74
C LEU A 13 1.03 10.00 -1.83
N SER A 14 1.07 9.57 -3.10
CA SER A 14 1.42 10.43 -4.23
C SER A 14 0.35 11.47 -4.55
N ILE A 15 -0.92 11.18 -4.21
CA ILE A 15 -2.06 12.08 -4.43
C ILE A 15 -2.36 12.89 -3.16
N ASP A 16 -2.28 12.26 -1.98
CA ASP A 16 -2.52 12.87 -0.68
C ASP A 16 -1.26 12.80 0.21
N PRO A 17 -0.37 13.80 0.13
CA PRO A 17 0.87 13.83 0.89
C PRO A 17 0.68 14.10 2.39
N PHE A 18 -0.57 14.22 2.86
CA PHE A 18 -0.94 14.40 4.27
C PHE A 18 -1.43 13.11 4.91
N ASN A 19 -1.52 12.03 4.14
CA ASN A 19 -2.08 10.75 4.58
C ASN A 19 -1.12 9.97 5.50
N LYS A 20 -1.29 10.16 6.81
CA LYS A 20 -0.47 9.51 7.83
C LYS A 20 -0.61 7.99 7.86
N VAL A 21 -1.80 7.48 7.52
CA VAL A 21 -2.07 6.03 7.50
C VAL A 21 -1.28 5.38 6.35
N ALA A 22 -1.37 5.94 5.16
CA ALA A 22 -0.61 5.47 4.01
C ALA A 22 0.91 5.56 4.27
N PHE A 23 1.39 6.68 4.80
CA PHE A 23 2.79 6.88 5.16
C PHE A 23 3.29 5.79 6.13
N ASN A 24 2.61 5.61 7.26
CA ASN A 24 3.00 4.64 8.27
C ASN A 24 3.00 3.20 7.73
N SER A 25 2.14 2.90 6.76
CA SER A 25 2.06 1.58 6.15
C SER A 25 3.24 1.24 5.25
N ILE A 26 3.84 2.24 4.56
CA ILE A 26 4.85 2.00 3.51
C ILE A 26 6.26 2.47 3.87
N ILE A 27 6.42 3.34 4.86
CA ILE A 27 7.69 4.01 5.09
C ILE A 27 8.87 3.06 5.36
N ASN A 28 8.62 1.90 5.93
CA ASN A 28 9.59 0.84 6.16
C ASN A 28 9.41 -0.38 5.22
N LYS A 29 8.90 -0.17 4.01
CA LYS A 29 8.74 -1.21 3.00
C LYS A 29 9.24 -0.74 1.62
N PRO A 30 10.54 -0.85 1.31
CA PRO A 30 11.62 -1.52 2.05
C PRO A 30 12.03 -0.78 3.33
N PHE A 31 12.83 -1.46 4.14
CA PHE A 31 13.22 -0.99 5.47
C PHE A 31 14.08 0.28 5.38
N ARG A 32 13.62 1.37 6.04
CA ARG A 32 14.27 2.70 6.01
C ARG A 32 14.66 3.21 7.40
N TYR A 33 14.69 2.31 8.40
CA TYR A 33 15.12 2.63 9.78
C TYR A 33 14.26 3.69 10.48
N ILE A 34 13.00 3.84 10.11
CA ILE A 34 12.07 4.71 10.82
C ILE A 34 11.54 3.97 12.06
N SER A 35 11.82 4.51 13.23
CA SER A 35 11.47 3.90 14.51
C SER A 35 9.95 3.94 14.79
N LYS A 36 9.49 3.03 15.65
CA LYS A 36 8.09 3.04 16.13
C LYS A 36 7.72 4.36 16.82
N SER A 37 8.66 5.00 17.52
CA SER A 37 8.43 6.31 18.16
C SER A 37 8.20 7.40 17.12
N ASN A 38 8.96 7.39 16.01
CA ASN A 38 8.76 8.33 14.90
C ASN A 38 7.43 8.10 14.19
N LEU A 39 7.01 6.85 13.98
CA LEU A 39 5.68 6.54 13.43
C LEU A 39 4.55 7.04 14.33
N SER A 40 4.69 6.83 15.66
CA SER A 40 3.74 7.36 16.63
C SER A 40 3.71 8.88 16.66
N TYR A 41 4.86 9.54 16.51
CA TYR A 41 4.97 10.99 16.42
C TYR A 41 4.20 11.54 15.21
N VAL A 42 4.40 10.94 14.01
CA VAL A 42 3.64 11.32 12.80
C VAL A 42 2.15 11.12 13.01
N SER A 43 1.72 10.00 13.59
CA SER A 43 0.30 9.71 13.82
C SER A 43 -0.38 10.74 14.72
N LYS A 44 0.32 11.23 15.74
CA LYS A 44 -0.18 12.19 16.74
C LYS A 44 -0.01 13.66 16.35
N TYR A 45 0.69 13.94 15.26
CA TYR A 45 0.91 15.31 14.80
C TYR A 45 -0.42 15.93 14.35
N GLU A 46 -0.82 17.06 14.92
CA GLU A 46 -2.17 17.61 14.72
C GLU A 46 -2.25 18.60 13.55
N GLU A 47 -1.15 19.28 13.22
CA GLU A 47 -1.16 20.27 12.15
C GLU A 47 -1.24 19.62 10.76
N HIS A 48 -1.81 20.34 9.80
CA HIS A 48 -1.87 19.93 8.39
C HIS A 48 -0.50 20.15 7.73
N LYS A 49 0.31 19.12 7.70
CA LYS A 49 1.68 19.15 7.17
C LYS A 49 1.97 17.88 6.36
N ASN A 50 2.77 18.03 5.30
CA ASN A 50 3.25 16.89 4.55
C ASN A 50 3.92 15.89 5.49
N VAL A 51 3.54 14.62 5.40
CA VAL A 51 3.94 13.57 6.34
C VAL A 51 5.46 13.35 6.40
N PHE A 52 6.18 13.60 5.29
CA PHE A 52 7.63 13.54 5.27
C PHE A 52 8.25 14.70 6.06
N ASP A 53 7.70 15.92 5.90
CA ASP A 53 8.21 17.11 6.57
C ASP A 53 8.02 17.06 8.08
N ILE A 54 7.02 16.32 8.57
CA ILE A 54 6.84 16.08 10.00
C ILE A 54 8.10 15.44 10.62
N LEU A 55 8.72 14.50 9.91
CA LEU A 55 9.96 13.86 10.38
C LEU A 55 11.21 14.60 9.97
N ILE A 56 11.25 15.23 8.79
CA ILE A 56 12.43 15.97 8.30
C ILE A 56 12.72 17.16 9.23
N ASP A 57 11.68 17.88 9.65
CA ASP A 57 11.80 19.07 10.49
C ASP A 57 11.86 18.74 11.99
N LYS A 58 11.80 17.48 12.36
CA LYS A 58 11.92 17.05 13.75
C LYS A 58 13.38 17.22 14.23
N ASN A 59 13.58 17.93 15.33
CA ASN A 59 14.90 18.33 15.82
C ASN A 59 15.92 17.20 16.04
N ASP A 60 15.45 15.97 16.29
CA ASP A 60 16.30 14.79 16.56
C ASP A 60 16.47 13.88 15.34
N THR A 61 15.99 14.28 14.15
CA THR A 61 16.16 13.51 12.93
C THR A 61 17.59 13.64 12.41
N ALA A 62 18.29 12.51 12.28
CA ALA A 62 19.66 12.50 11.80
C ALA A 62 19.74 13.01 10.34
N PRO A 63 20.78 13.79 9.96
CA PRO A 63 20.90 14.38 8.62
C PRO A 63 20.79 13.36 7.47
N PHE A 64 21.38 12.17 7.63
CA PHE A 64 21.28 11.11 6.62
C PHE A 64 19.85 10.59 6.45
N GLN A 65 19.09 10.54 7.54
CA GLN A 65 17.70 10.11 7.54
C GLN A 65 16.79 11.16 6.90
N ALA A 66 17.01 12.45 7.23
CA ALA A 66 16.32 13.56 6.59
C ALA A 66 16.57 13.59 5.08
N LYS A 67 17.81 13.32 4.64
CA LYS A 67 18.15 13.21 3.21
C LYS A 67 17.34 12.09 2.53
N LYS A 68 17.33 10.87 3.10
CA LYS A 68 16.56 9.74 2.56
C LYS A 68 15.05 9.99 2.52
N LEU A 69 14.51 10.68 3.54
CA LEU A 69 13.11 11.07 3.55
C LEU A 69 12.80 12.09 2.44
N ASN A 70 13.70 13.05 2.18
CA ASN A 70 13.54 14.00 1.07
C ASN A 70 13.62 13.31 -0.31
N GLU A 71 14.52 12.37 -0.49
CA GLU A 71 14.61 11.56 -1.70
C GLU A 71 13.29 10.81 -1.94
N LEU A 72 12.81 10.08 -0.94
CA LEU A 72 11.55 9.34 -1.03
C LEU A 72 10.34 10.28 -1.25
N LYS A 73 10.30 11.45 -0.58
CA LYS A 73 9.27 12.47 -0.82
C LYS A 73 9.22 12.91 -2.29
N SER A 74 10.39 13.11 -2.89
CA SER A 74 10.51 13.47 -4.31
C SER A 74 10.05 12.34 -5.23
N ASP A 75 10.44 11.10 -4.93
CA ASP A 75 10.02 9.91 -5.67
C ASP A 75 8.51 9.70 -5.60
N ILE A 76 7.90 9.81 -4.41
CA ILE A 76 6.45 9.73 -4.23
C ILE A 76 5.73 10.81 -5.04
N SER A 77 6.23 12.05 -5.01
CA SER A 77 5.65 13.15 -5.79
C SER A 77 5.79 12.93 -7.31
N TYR A 78 6.83 12.21 -7.74
CA TYR A 78 7.04 11.86 -9.14
C TYR A 78 6.02 10.85 -9.67
N LEU A 79 5.53 9.92 -8.83
CA LEU A 79 4.53 8.93 -9.24
C LEU A 79 3.29 9.57 -9.85
N ASN A 80 2.87 10.74 -9.35
CA ASN A 80 1.69 11.44 -9.85
C ASN A 80 1.92 12.17 -11.21
N LYS A 81 3.16 12.14 -11.72
CA LYS A 81 3.52 12.79 -13.01
C LYS A 81 3.65 11.80 -14.16
N ILE A 82 3.53 10.51 -13.89
CA ILE A 82 3.69 9.42 -14.85
C ILE A 82 2.42 8.59 -14.94
N SER A 83 2.32 7.70 -15.93
CA SER A 83 1.17 6.81 -16.07
C SER A 83 1.05 5.85 -14.89
N LEU A 84 -0.17 5.38 -14.61
CA LEU A 84 -0.42 4.43 -13.51
C LEU A 84 0.48 3.19 -13.60
N GLY A 85 0.57 2.55 -14.77
CA GLY A 85 1.44 1.38 -14.97
C GLY A 85 2.91 1.69 -14.71
N SER A 86 3.39 2.87 -15.17
CA SER A 86 4.76 3.34 -14.89
C SER A 86 4.97 3.63 -13.41
N ALA A 87 3.98 4.18 -12.71
CA ALA A 87 4.05 4.44 -11.28
C ALA A 87 4.14 3.13 -10.48
N ILE A 88 3.33 2.14 -10.79
CA ILE A 88 3.40 0.81 -10.17
C ILE A 88 4.78 0.18 -10.43
N GLN A 89 5.26 0.21 -11.68
CA GLN A 89 6.58 -0.34 -12.02
C GLN A 89 7.72 0.42 -11.29
N TYR A 90 7.61 1.73 -11.14
CA TYR A 90 8.57 2.55 -10.39
C TYR A 90 8.62 2.15 -8.91
N ILE A 91 7.46 1.93 -8.29
CA ILE A 91 7.39 1.44 -6.89
C ILE A 91 8.08 0.09 -6.76
N ILE A 92 7.81 -0.84 -7.69
CA ILE A 92 8.33 -2.20 -7.64
C ILE A 92 9.85 -2.20 -7.77
N SER A 93 10.39 -1.53 -8.79
CA SER A 93 11.81 -1.59 -9.13
C SER A 93 12.63 -0.46 -8.51
N SER A 94 12.27 0.81 -8.75
CA SER A 94 13.09 1.96 -8.37
C SER A 94 13.03 2.27 -6.87
N LEU A 95 11.85 2.09 -6.23
CA LEU A 95 11.72 2.22 -4.78
C LEU A 95 12.13 0.97 -4.00
N GLY A 96 12.55 -0.11 -4.71
CA GLY A 96 13.08 -1.33 -4.11
C GLY A 96 12.04 -2.24 -3.45
N TYR A 97 10.76 -2.13 -3.84
CA TYR A 97 9.71 -2.95 -3.25
C TYR A 97 9.87 -4.44 -3.57
N ILE A 98 10.42 -4.78 -4.75
CA ILE A 98 10.69 -6.16 -5.13
C ILE A 98 11.74 -6.82 -4.22
N ASP A 99 12.78 -6.07 -3.81
CA ASP A 99 13.80 -6.59 -2.90
C ASP A 99 13.24 -6.80 -1.50
N TYR A 100 12.37 -5.88 -1.05
CA TYR A 100 11.60 -6.08 0.18
C TYR A 100 10.77 -7.36 0.15
N LEU A 101 10.12 -7.69 -0.97
CA LEU A 101 9.35 -8.94 -1.10
C LEU A 101 10.24 -10.18 -1.09
N ARG A 102 11.44 -10.13 -1.67
CA ARG A 102 12.41 -11.24 -1.58
C ARG A 102 12.85 -11.47 -0.14
N GLU A 103 13.19 -10.40 0.57
CA GLU A 103 13.54 -10.48 2.00
C GLU A 103 12.37 -11.03 2.84
N TYR A 104 11.16 -10.57 2.54
CA TYR A 104 9.93 -11.04 3.19
C TYR A 104 9.71 -12.53 2.95
N ALA A 105 9.80 -12.99 1.69
CA ALA A 105 9.65 -14.40 1.33
C ALA A 105 10.65 -15.29 2.08
N ASN A 106 11.93 -14.89 2.09
CA ASN A 106 12.99 -15.61 2.80
C ASN A 106 12.72 -15.67 4.31
N LYS A 107 12.32 -14.54 4.91
CA LYS A 107 12.08 -14.43 6.36
C LYS A 107 10.91 -15.30 6.83
N PHE A 108 9.85 -15.40 6.02
CA PHE A 108 8.62 -16.11 6.38
C PHE A 108 8.48 -17.46 5.67
N ASN A 109 9.55 -17.93 5.01
CA ASN A 109 9.58 -19.20 4.28
C ASN A 109 8.42 -19.33 3.27
N GLN A 110 8.16 -18.24 2.54
CA GLN A 110 7.15 -18.20 1.48
C GLN A 110 7.82 -18.33 0.11
N ASN A 111 7.07 -18.81 -0.87
CA ASN A 111 7.53 -18.85 -2.24
C ASN A 111 7.49 -17.43 -2.83
N PHE A 112 8.65 -16.91 -3.26
CA PHE A 112 8.73 -15.58 -3.85
C PHE A 112 7.91 -15.47 -5.16
N SER A 113 7.83 -16.54 -5.97
CA SER A 113 7.03 -16.58 -7.20
C SER A 113 5.55 -16.28 -6.95
N ASP A 114 4.99 -16.77 -5.84
CA ASP A 114 3.58 -16.51 -5.50
C ASP A 114 3.34 -15.02 -5.18
N LEU A 115 4.35 -14.35 -4.62
CA LEU A 115 4.29 -12.90 -4.35
C LEU A 115 4.46 -12.08 -5.64
N GLU A 116 5.29 -12.54 -6.58
CA GLU A 116 5.43 -11.94 -7.92
C GLU A 116 4.12 -12.06 -8.71
N GLU A 117 3.44 -13.21 -8.65
CA GLU A 117 2.15 -13.42 -9.32
C GLU A 117 1.11 -12.36 -8.85
N VAL A 118 1.04 -12.08 -7.55
CA VAL A 118 0.15 -11.02 -7.03
C VAL A 118 0.49 -9.64 -7.60
N LEU A 119 1.78 -9.34 -7.83
CA LEU A 119 2.18 -8.07 -8.46
C LEU A 119 1.75 -8.02 -9.92
N GLU A 120 1.88 -9.11 -10.68
CA GLU A 120 1.45 -9.18 -12.08
C GLU A 120 -0.08 -9.09 -12.20
N GLU A 121 -0.83 -9.76 -11.32
CA GLU A 121 -2.29 -9.60 -11.24
C GLU A 121 -2.70 -8.14 -10.98
N LEU A 122 -2.01 -7.47 -10.05
CA LEU A 122 -2.28 -6.06 -9.77
C LEU A 122 -1.97 -5.15 -10.96
N LYS A 123 -0.86 -5.40 -11.68
CA LYS A 123 -0.54 -4.67 -12.92
C LYS A 123 -1.61 -4.86 -13.96
N GLY A 124 -2.03 -6.11 -14.21
CA GLY A 124 -3.10 -6.42 -15.14
C GLY A 124 -4.42 -5.72 -14.78
N ALA A 125 -4.79 -5.72 -13.49
CA ALA A 125 -5.97 -5.02 -13.01
C ALA A 125 -5.87 -3.49 -13.19
N ALA A 126 -4.67 -2.93 -13.15
CA ALA A 126 -4.42 -1.50 -13.32
C ALA A 126 -4.45 -1.04 -14.78
N GLU A 127 -4.26 -1.92 -15.75
CA GLU A 127 -4.22 -1.58 -17.20
C GLU A 127 -5.50 -0.91 -17.71
N GLY A 128 -6.65 -1.18 -17.07
CA GLY A 128 -7.94 -0.58 -17.41
C GLY A 128 -8.08 0.90 -17.03
N PHE A 129 -7.14 1.49 -16.28
CA PHE A 129 -7.23 2.84 -15.73
C PHE A 129 -6.15 3.75 -16.29
N LYS A 130 -6.54 4.98 -16.65
CA LYS A 130 -5.62 5.97 -17.22
C LYS A 130 -4.84 6.72 -16.15
N THR A 131 -5.44 6.93 -14.99
CA THR A 131 -4.86 7.75 -13.92
C THR A 131 -4.86 7.02 -12.57
N ILE A 132 -3.95 7.43 -11.67
CA ILE A 132 -3.92 6.94 -10.30
C ILE A 132 -5.25 7.22 -9.57
N ILE A 133 -5.85 8.39 -9.82
CA ILE A 133 -7.11 8.79 -9.17
C ILE A 133 -8.26 7.87 -9.60
N GLU A 134 -8.40 7.57 -10.90
CA GLU A 134 -9.42 6.62 -11.38
C GLU A 134 -9.28 5.25 -10.74
N PHE A 135 -8.04 4.73 -10.68
CA PHE A 135 -7.75 3.46 -10.05
C PHE A 135 -8.08 3.45 -8.55
N LEU A 136 -7.63 4.46 -7.80
CA LEU A 136 -7.90 4.54 -6.36
C LEU A 136 -9.40 4.71 -6.08
N THR A 137 -10.12 5.48 -6.88
CA THR A 137 -11.59 5.62 -6.78
C THR A 137 -12.29 4.28 -7.02
N HIS A 138 -11.85 3.53 -8.03
CA HIS A 138 -12.39 2.19 -8.28
C HIS A 138 -12.14 1.24 -7.09
N VAL A 139 -10.93 1.23 -6.57
CA VAL A 139 -10.57 0.41 -5.39
C VAL A 139 -11.46 0.74 -4.19
N GLU A 140 -11.76 2.01 -3.95
CA GLU A 140 -12.64 2.42 -2.84
C GLU A 140 -14.08 1.99 -3.08
N ASN A 141 -14.62 2.17 -4.28
CA ASN A 141 -15.96 1.71 -4.65
C ASN A 141 -16.11 0.20 -4.44
N VAL A 142 -15.13 -0.60 -4.87
CA VAL A 142 -15.13 -2.07 -4.67
C VAL A 142 -15.12 -2.42 -3.18
N LYS A 143 -14.35 -1.72 -2.35
CA LYS A 143 -14.35 -1.94 -0.89
C LYS A 143 -15.73 -1.66 -0.29
N GLU A 144 -16.35 -0.53 -0.66
CA GLU A 144 -17.70 -0.17 -0.19
C GLU A 144 -18.75 -1.22 -0.60
N GLU A 145 -18.69 -1.71 -1.84
CA GLU A 145 -19.59 -2.75 -2.32
C GLU A 145 -19.42 -4.05 -1.54
N ILE A 146 -18.19 -4.46 -1.27
CA ILE A 146 -17.90 -5.65 -0.46
C ILE A 146 -18.44 -5.47 0.96
N GLU A 147 -18.30 -4.30 1.57
CA GLU A 147 -18.82 -4.03 2.91
C GLU A 147 -20.34 -4.00 2.95
N LYS A 148 -21.00 -3.37 1.97
CA LYS A 148 -22.47 -3.38 1.83
C LYS A 148 -23.00 -4.80 1.65
N ASN A 149 -22.34 -5.62 0.83
CA ASN A 149 -22.77 -7.01 0.57
C ASN A 149 -22.58 -7.94 1.78
N LYS A 150 -21.66 -7.65 2.71
CA LYS A 150 -21.56 -8.40 3.98
C LYS A 150 -22.80 -8.24 4.88
N ILE A 151 -23.62 -7.22 4.66
CA ILE A 151 -24.81 -6.92 5.46
C ILE A 151 -26.05 -7.60 4.87
N ILE A 152 -26.03 -8.05 3.63
CA ILE A 152 -27.14 -8.72 2.95
C ILE A 152 -27.22 -10.17 3.49
N LYS A 153 -28.27 -10.45 4.29
CA LYS A 153 -28.50 -11.77 4.89
C LYS A 153 -29.22 -12.78 3.97
N ASP A 154 -29.79 -12.34 2.85
CA ASP A 154 -30.51 -13.16 1.88
C ASP A 154 -29.79 -13.12 0.53
N GLY A 155 -29.29 -14.27 0.07
CA GLY A 155 -28.63 -14.43 -1.23
C GLY A 155 -27.85 -15.73 -1.34
N VAL A 156 -27.38 -16.03 -2.56
CA VAL A 156 -26.48 -17.14 -2.82
C VAL A 156 -25.06 -16.74 -2.39
N ILE A 157 -24.49 -17.49 -1.47
CA ILE A 157 -23.13 -17.26 -1.00
C ILE A 157 -22.15 -18.02 -1.90
N LEU A 158 -21.32 -17.30 -2.64
CA LEU A 158 -20.18 -17.87 -3.34
C LEU A 158 -18.96 -17.83 -2.41
N SER A 159 -18.38 -19.00 -2.13
CA SER A 159 -17.19 -19.09 -1.28
C SER A 159 -16.24 -20.16 -1.77
N THR A 160 -14.98 -20.06 -1.38
CA THR A 160 -14.00 -21.13 -1.60
C THR A 160 -14.22 -22.27 -0.60
N ILE A 161 -13.80 -23.49 -0.94
CA ILE A 161 -13.85 -24.66 -0.04
C ILE A 161 -13.17 -24.35 1.30
N HIS A 162 -12.07 -23.60 1.30
CA HIS A 162 -11.39 -23.19 2.53
C HIS A 162 -12.20 -22.17 3.34
N GLY A 163 -12.94 -21.28 2.67
CA GLY A 163 -13.75 -20.25 3.32
C GLY A 163 -15.00 -20.80 4.02
N VAL A 164 -15.47 -21.98 3.62
CA VAL A 164 -16.65 -22.64 4.20
C VAL A 164 -16.33 -23.86 5.05
N LYS A 165 -15.03 -24.16 5.25
CA LYS A 165 -14.60 -25.28 6.10
C LYS A 165 -15.14 -25.13 7.53
N GLY A 166 -15.99 -26.06 7.94
CA GLY A 166 -16.65 -26.05 9.26
C GLY A 166 -17.96 -25.28 9.32
N MET A 167 -18.48 -24.79 8.19
CA MET A 167 -19.83 -24.20 8.10
C MET A 167 -20.86 -25.23 7.61
N GLU A 168 -22.07 -25.19 8.18
CA GLU A 168 -23.20 -26.00 7.73
C GLU A 168 -24.18 -25.11 6.98
N PHE A 169 -24.60 -25.55 5.78
CA PHE A 169 -25.57 -24.84 4.96
C PHE A 169 -26.83 -25.71 4.80
N LYS A 170 -28.00 -25.06 4.86
CA LYS A 170 -29.30 -25.74 4.66
C LYS A 170 -29.48 -26.25 3.24
N ASN A 171 -28.92 -25.57 2.26
CA ASN A 171 -28.95 -25.91 0.84
C ASN A 171 -27.56 -25.65 0.24
N VAL A 172 -27.04 -26.59 -0.51
CA VAL A 172 -25.76 -26.53 -1.24
C VAL A 172 -26.04 -26.72 -2.72
#